data_216c58186ac23d15447016e889b357d9
#
_entry.id   216c58186ac23d15447016e889b357d9
#
_cell.length_a   1.000
_cell.length_b   1.000
_cell.length_c   1.000
_cell.angle_alpha   90.00
_cell.angle_beta   90.00
_cell.angle_gamma   90.00
#
_symmetry.space_group_name_H-M   'P 1'
#
loop_
_entity.id
_entity.type
_entity.pdbx_description
1 polymer ?
#
loop_
_entity_poly.entity_id
_entity_poly.type
_entity_poly.pdbx_seq_one_letter_code
_entity_poly.pdbx_strand_id
1 'polypeptide(L)'
;MTKEEILALMKEKGKADALDLRSRAKDLDGTALIAEESKIPQFDPTKDYSTWAVGSPVYEIVDGERQVFTLITPHNASYYPGSTPSNTRALWSLKHTKDAAKAKPWVSPLGTSGMYDTDEVCTYNGHVWRSKKGGNPYEPGAVGTDDWWEDVGI
;
A
#
# COMPACT_ATOMS: atom_id res chain seq x y z
N MET A 1 -34.93 12.56 1.91
CA MET A 1 -33.53 12.97 2.10
C MET A 1 -33.01 13.58 0.81
N THR A 2 -32.37 14.72 0.87
CA THR A 2 -31.84 15.40 -0.31
C THR A 2 -30.54 14.74 -0.77
N LYS A 3 -30.10 15.05 -2.00
CA LYS A 3 -28.80 14.58 -2.53
C LYS A 3 -27.65 15.06 -1.64
N GLU A 4 -27.71 16.30 -1.18
CA GLU A 4 -26.69 16.89 -0.30
C GLU A 4 -26.65 16.17 1.05
N GLU A 5 -27.80 15.80 1.61
CA GLU A 5 -27.88 15.04 2.86
C GLU A 5 -27.29 13.63 2.68
N ILE A 6 -27.59 12.97 1.57
CA ILE A 6 -27.04 11.64 1.25
C ILE A 6 -25.51 11.72 1.12
N LEU A 7 -25.00 12.72 0.37
CA LEU A 7 -23.56 12.90 0.19
C LEU A 7 -22.85 13.18 1.52
N ALA A 8 -23.46 13.98 2.40
CA ALA A 8 -22.92 14.26 3.72
C ALA A 8 -22.83 13.00 4.58
N LEU A 9 -23.86 12.14 4.54
CA LEU A 9 -23.85 10.86 5.26
C LEU A 9 -22.79 9.91 4.73
N MET A 10 -22.63 9.82 3.41
CA MET A 10 -21.58 8.98 2.79
C MET A 10 -20.20 9.45 3.18
N LYS A 11 -19.96 10.75 3.22
CA LYS A 11 -18.69 11.34 3.63
C LYS A 11 -18.39 11.04 5.10
N GLU A 12 -19.36 11.16 5.98
CA GLU A 12 -19.19 10.83 7.40
C GLU A 12 -18.92 9.35 7.62
N LYS A 13 -19.61 8.46 6.89
CA LYS A 13 -19.34 7.03 6.94
C LYS A 13 -17.93 6.72 6.46
N GLY A 14 -17.47 7.33 5.38
CA GLY A 14 -16.12 7.15 4.86
C GLY A 14 -15.05 7.56 5.88
N LYS A 15 -15.24 8.68 6.57
CA LYS A 15 -14.36 9.12 7.64
C LYS A 15 -14.34 8.15 8.82
N ALA A 16 -15.50 7.64 9.23
CA ALA A 16 -15.62 6.68 10.32
C ALA A 16 -14.95 5.36 9.96
N ASP A 17 -15.14 4.86 8.73
CA ASP A 17 -14.49 3.63 8.24
C ASP A 17 -12.97 3.78 8.23
N ALA A 18 -12.46 4.91 7.75
CA ALA A 18 -11.02 5.20 7.72
C ALA A 18 -10.43 5.27 9.13
N LEU A 19 -11.12 5.90 10.06
CA LEU A 19 -10.69 6.01 11.45
C LEU A 19 -10.68 4.65 12.14
N ASP A 20 -11.71 3.83 11.91
CA ASP A 20 -11.80 2.48 12.44
C ASP A 20 -10.64 1.63 11.95
N LEU A 21 -10.38 1.60 10.63
CA LEU A 21 -9.28 0.85 10.05
C LEU A 21 -7.95 1.33 10.62
N ARG A 22 -7.73 2.64 10.68
CA ARG A 22 -6.49 3.22 11.19
C ARG A 22 -6.23 2.83 12.64
N SER A 23 -7.28 2.72 13.45
CA SER A 23 -7.16 2.32 14.86
C SER A 23 -6.70 0.86 15.03
N ARG A 24 -6.92 0.00 14.04
CA ARG A 24 -6.55 -1.42 14.05
C ARG A 24 -5.30 -1.72 13.22
N ALA A 25 -4.85 -0.77 12.41
CA ALA A 25 -3.88 -1.02 11.33
C ALA A 25 -2.55 -1.58 11.82
N LYS A 26 -2.09 -1.20 13.00
CA LYS A 26 -0.83 -1.70 13.57
C LYS A 26 -0.81 -3.21 13.77
N ASP A 27 -1.98 -3.84 13.91
CA ASP A 27 -2.14 -5.26 14.13
C ASP A 27 -2.45 -6.04 12.84
N LEU A 28 -2.50 -5.34 11.70
CA LEU A 28 -2.81 -5.90 10.39
C LEU A 28 -1.58 -5.97 9.51
N ASP A 29 -1.40 -7.09 8.80
CA ASP A 29 -0.37 -7.19 7.77
C ASP A 29 -0.86 -6.56 6.45
N GLY A 30 -0.01 -6.56 5.43
CA GLY A 30 -0.34 -5.99 4.13
C GLY A 30 -1.56 -6.65 3.48
N THR A 31 -1.70 -7.96 3.63
CA THR A 31 -2.84 -8.70 3.08
C THR A 31 -4.15 -8.26 3.71
N ALA A 32 -4.18 -8.14 5.04
CA ALA A 32 -5.38 -7.70 5.76
C ALA A 32 -5.72 -6.24 5.45
N LEU A 33 -4.71 -5.36 5.37
CA LEU A 33 -4.92 -3.96 5.01
C LEU A 33 -5.47 -3.82 3.59
N ILE A 34 -4.89 -4.51 2.62
CA ILE A 34 -5.31 -4.42 1.22
C ILE A 34 -6.71 -5.02 1.03
N ALA A 35 -7.08 -6.00 1.84
CA ALA A 35 -8.46 -6.53 1.84
C ALA A 35 -9.50 -5.45 2.20
N GLU A 36 -9.10 -4.44 2.95
CA GLU A 36 -9.95 -3.30 3.33
C GLU A 36 -9.52 -2.00 2.65
N GLU A 37 -8.87 -2.07 1.50
CA GLU A 37 -8.28 -0.88 0.85
C GLU A 37 -9.29 0.21 0.50
N SER A 38 -10.55 -0.12 0.32
CA SER A 38 -11.60 0.88 0.08
C SER A 38 -11.77 1.87 1.24
N LYS A 39 -11.30 1.51 2.44
CA LYS A 39 -11.36 2.34 3.64
C LYS A 39 -10.07 3.13 3.87
N ILE A 40 -9.06 2.92 3.04
CA ILE A 40 -7.76 3.59 3.18
C ILE A 40 -7.84 4.96 2.49
N PRO A 41 -7.47 6.05 3.18
CA PRO A 41 -7.49 7.38 2.55
C PRO A 41 -6.29 7.56 1.62
N GLN A 42 -6.46 8.42 0.62
CA GLN A 42 -5.36 8.82 -0.26
C GLN A 42 -4.36 9.66 0.51
N PHE A 43 -3.08 9.50 0.21
CA PHE A 43 -2.04 10.37 0.74
C PHE A 43 -2.31 11.82 0.33
N ASP A 44 -2.23 12.73 1.29
CA ASP A 44 -2.43 14.16 1.08
C ASP A 44 -1.13 14.89 1.37
N PRO A 45 -0.48 15.51 0.34
CA PRO A 45 0.80 16.18 0.53
C PRO A 45 0.71 17.45 1.39
N THR A 46 -0.48 17.91 1.70
CA THR A 46 -0.69 19.10 2.55
C THR A 46 -1.04 18.75 3.99
N LYS A 47 -1.18 17.45 4.30
CA LYS A 47 -1.66 17.01 5.60
C LYS A 47 -0.53 16.87 6.61
N ASP A 48 -0.87 17.18 7.85
CA ASP A 48 -0.02 16.91 9.01
C ASP A 48 -0.30 15.50 9.55
N TYR A 49 0.66 14.59 9.37
CA TYR A 49 0.60 13.22 9.88
C TYR A 49 1.35 13.05 11.20
N SER A 50 1.78 14.15 11.83
CA SER A 50 2.59 14.05 13.05
C SER A 50 1.82 13.47 14.25
N THR A 51 0.49 13.53 14.22
CA THR A 51 -0.39 12.98 15.26
C THR A 51 -0.93 11.60 14.94
N TRP A 52 -0.64 11.08 13.76
CA TRP A 52 -1.07 9.74 13.37
C TRP A 52 -0.18 8.68 14.00
N ALA A 53 -0.75 7.55 14.38
CA ALA A 53 0.00 6.43 14.93
C ALA A 53 0.85 5.75 13.84
N VAL A 54 2.02 5.24 14.22
CA VAL A 54 2.83 4.36 13.36
C VAL A 54 1.97 3.17 12.92
N GLY A 55 2.05 2.82 11.64
CA GLY A 55 1.23 1.78 11.04
C GLY A 55 -0.05 2.29 10.36
N SER A 56 -0.38 3.57 10.51
CA SER A 56 -1.57 4.15 9.85
C SER A 56 -1.43 4.09 8.33
N PRO A 57 -2.46 3.59 7.60
CA PRO A 57 -2.35 3.38 6.17
C PRO A 57 -2.80 4.59 5.35
N VAL A 58 -2.14 4.77 4.21
CA VAL A 58 -2.59 5.65 3.12
C VAL A 58 -2.38 4.90 1.80
N TYR A 59 -3.03 5.36 0.73
CA TYR A 59 -2.68 4.89 -0.60
C TYR A 59 -2.16 6.04 -1.46
N GLU A 60 -1.31 5.69 -2.40
CA GLU A 60 -0.83 6.58 -3.46
C GLU A 60 -1.13 5.93 -4.80
N ILE A 61 -1.52 6.73 -5.79
CA ILE A 61 -1.66 6.23 -7.16
C ILE A 61 -0.28 6.24 -7.81
N VAL A 62 0.23 5.05 -8.13
CA VAL A 62 1.52 4.86 -8.79
C VAL A 62 1.25 4.08 -10.08
N ASP A 63 1.61 4.68 -11.22
CA ASP A 63 1.36 4.10 -12.54
C ASP A 63 -0.10 3.67 -12.76
N GLY A 64 -1.03 4.50 -12.27
CA GLY A 64 -2.47 4.28 -12.45
C GLY A 64 -3.13 3.34 -11.46
N GLU A 65 -2.37 2.74 -10.56
CA GLU A 65 -2.87 1.78 -9.57
C GLU A 65 -2.63 2.27 -8.14
N ARG A 66 -3.51 1.85 -7.23
CA ARG A 66 -3.33 2.13 -5.81
C ARG A 66 -2.22 1.27 -5.23
N GLN A 67 -1.25 1.90 -4.60
CA GLN A 67 -0.26 1.23 -3.76
C GLN A 67 -0.51 1.63 -2.31
N VAL A 68 -0.47 0.67 -1.40
CA VAL A 68 -0.76 0.88 0.02
C VAL A 68 0.54 1.03 0.80
N PHE A 69 0.60 2.08 1.61
CA PHE A 69 1.75 2.38 2.47
C PHE A 69 1.27 2.55 3.91
N THR A 70 2.15 2.26 4.86
CA THR A 70 1.90 2.52 6.28
C THR A 70 2.93 3.50 6.83
N LEU A 71 2.49 4.33 7.77
CA LEU A 71 3.33 5.36 8.37
C LEU A 71 4.42 4.73 9.23
N ILE A 72 5.68 5.07 8.95
CA ILE A 72 6.84 4.68 9.76
C ILE A 72 7.18 5.79 10.74
N THR A 73 7.31 7.03 10.23
CA THR A 73 7.75 8.18 11.02
C THR A 73 6.69 9.27 10.94
N PRO A 74 5.97 9.55 12.04
CA PRO A 74 5.02 10.66 12.07
C PRO A 74 5.68 11.98 11.68
N HIS A 75 5.04 12.73 10.79
CA HIS A 75 5.60 13.98 10.24
C HIS A 75 4.50 14.83 9.64
N ASN A 76 4.81 16.09 9.38
CA ASN A 76 3.93 16.98 8.64
C ASN A 76 4.35 16.96 7.15
N ALA A 77 3.52 16.37 6.29
CA ALA A 77 3.82 16.23 4.87
C ALA A 77 4.01 17.59 4.18
N SER A 78 3.35 18.64 4.65
CA SER A 78 3.48 19.98 4.07
C SER A 78 4.90 20.56 4.22
N TYR A 79 5.70 20.03 5.13
CA TYR A 79 7.09 20.44 5.32
C TYR A 79 8.06 19.78 4.35
N TYR A 80 7.58 18.81 3.57
CA TYR A 80 8.40 18.06 2.62
C TYR A 80 7.79 18.15 1.21
N PRO A 81 7.80 19.34 0.58
CA PRO A 81 7.19 19.51 -0.75
C PRO A 81 7.79 18.54 -1.78
N GLY A 82 6.93 17.93 -2.56
CA GLY A 82 7.34 16.94 -3.57
C GLY A 82 7.58 15.53 -3.04
N SER A 83 7.53 15.33 -1.72
CA SER A 83 7.67 14.00 -1.13
C SER A 83 6.35 13.24 -1.17
N THR A 84 6.43 11.97 -1.54
CA THR A 84 5.29 11.04 -1.58
C THR A 84 5.69 9.75 -0.85
N PRO A 85 4.74 8.89 -0.48
CA PRO A 85 5.09 7.61 0.14
C PRO A 85 6.07 6.77 -0.69
N SER A 86 5.92 6.78 -2.01
CA SER A 86 6.78 5.99 -2.89
C SER A 86 8.22 6.50 -2.97
N ASN A 87 8.47 7.79 -2.76
CA ASN A 87 9.81 8.36 -2.84
C ASN A 87 10.43 8.73 -1.50
N THR A 88 9.72 8.52 -0.39
CA THR A 88 10.22 8.78 0.98
C THR A 88 10.02 7.56 1.86
N ARG A 89 10.79 6.50 1.56
CA ARG A 89 10.63 5.17 2.20
C ARG A 89 11.06 5.16 3.67
N ALA A 90 11.79 6.17 4.14
CA ALA A 90 12.06 6.33 5.56
C ALA A 90 10.83 6.77 6.35
N LEU A 91 9.84 7.36 5.69
CA LEU A 91 8.61 7.85 6.32
C LEU A 91 7.43 6.88 6.13
N TRP A 92 7.45 6.09 5.05
CA TRP A 92 6.35 5.23 4.66
C TRP A 92 6.85 3.85 4.21
N SER A 93 6.17 2.79 4.64
CA SER A 93 6.47 1.40 4.26
C SER A 93 5.47 0.91 3.21
N LEU A 94 5.97 0.45 2.07
CA LEU A 94 5.12 -0.18 1.04
C LEU A 94 4.63 -1.53 1.53
N LYS A 95 3.34 -1.79 1.36
CA LYS A 95 2.70 -3.05 1.75
C LYS A 95 2.30 -3.87 0.53
N HIS A 96 2.43 -5.17 0.65
CA HIS A 96 2.05 -6.14 -0.38
C HIS A 96 0.96 -7.08 0.14
N THR A 97 0.32 -7.81 -0.77
CA THR A 97 -0.73 -8.77 -0.44
C THR A 97 -0.32 -10.18 -0.85
N LYS A 98 -0.85 -11.17 -0.14
CA LYS A 98 -0.77 -12.58 -0.53
C LYS A 98 -1.98 -13.03 -1.33
N ASP A 99 -2.98 -12.16 -1.49
CA ASP A 99 -4.20 -12.43 -2.24
C ASP A 99 -3.99 -12.12 -3.73
N ALA A 100 -3.90 -13.16 -4.55
CA ALA A 100 -3.67 -13.01 -5.98
C ALA A 100 -4.75 -12.19 -6.70
N ALA A 101 -6.00 -12.23 -6.20
CA ALA A 101 -7.10 -11.46 -6.78
C ALA A 101 -6.93 -9.95 -6.57
N LYS A 102 -6.08 -9.55 -5.61
CA LYS A 102 -5.81 -8.14 -5.29
C LYS A 102 -4.36 -7.75 -5.59
N ALA A 103 -3.65 -8.57 -6.36
CA ALA A 103 -2.27 -8.29 -6.73
C ALA A 103 -2.14 -6.93 -7.41
N LYS A 104 -1.12 -6.19 -7.00
CA LYS A 104 -0.82 -4.86 -7.53
C LYS A 104 0.42 -4.91 -8.40
N PRO A 105 0.63 -3.94 -9.30
CA PRO A 105 1.83 -3.89 -10.13
C PRO A 105 3.11 -3.96 -9.28
N TRP A 106 4.09 -4.70 -9.79
CA TRP A 106 5.40 -4.79 -9.14
C TRP A 106 6.03 -3.41 -8.98
N VAL A 107 6.61 -3.17 -7.81
CA VAL A 107 7.33 -1.95 -7.50
C VAL A 107 8.76 -2.32 -7.16
N SER A 108 9.72 -1.67 -7.82
CA SER A 108 11.13 -1.89 -7.54
C SER A 108 11.46 -1.46 -6.10
N PRO A 109 12.10 -2.32 -5.30
CA PRO A 109 12.53 -1.94 -3.96
C PRO A 109 13.54 -0.80 -3.99
N LEU A 110 13.52 0.01 -2.93
CA LEU A 110 14.54 1.03 -2.68
C LEU A 110 15.38 0.55 -1.48
N GLY A 111 16.60 0.09 -1.74
CA GLY A 111 17.40 -0.58 -0.72
C GLY A 111 16.68 -1.84 -0.24
N THR A 112 16.42 -1.94 1.07
CA THR A 112 15.66 -3.05 1.66
C THR A 112 14.17 -2.74 1.81
N SER A 113 13.73 -1.54 1.43
CA SER A 113 12.33 -1.14 1.54
C SER A 113 11.53 -1.63 0.35
N GLY A 114 10.39 -2.25 0.60
CA GLY A 114 9.46 -2.68 -0.45
C GLY A 114 9.77 -4.03 -1.08
N MET A 115 10.71 -4.80 -0.53
CA MET A 115 10.93 -6.17 -0.96
C MET A 115 9.70 -7.04 -0.72
N TYR A 116 9.52 -8.07 -1.54
CA TYR A 116 8.41 -9.00 -1.40
C TYR A 116 8.81 -10.15 -0.49
N ASP A 117 7.93 -10.50 0.43
CA ASP A 117 8.11 -11.65 1.30
C ASP A 117 7.45 -12.90 0.71
N THR A 118 7.72 -14.06 1.32
CA THR A 118 7.17 -15.35 0.88
C THR A 118 5.65 -15.25 0.71
N ASP A 119 5.15 -15.73 -0.42
CA ASP A 119 3.74 -15.76 -0.82
C ASP A 119 3.11 -14.41 -1.19
N GLU A 120 3.82 -13.32 -1.04
CA GLU A 120 3.34 -12.02 -1.53
C GLU A 120 3.33 -12.01 -3.06
N VAL A 121 2.32 -11.37 -3.64
CA VAL A 121 2.06 -11.40 -5.07
C VAL A 121 2.13 -10.00 -5.69
N CYS A 122 2.42 -9.96 -6.99
CA CYS A 122 2.34 -8.76 -7.80
C CYS A 122 1.89 -9.10 -9.21
N THR A 123 1.51 -8.08 -9.98
CA THR A 123 1.34 -8.22 -11.43
C THR A 123 2.55 -7.68 -12.15
N TYR A 124 2.96 -8.34 -13.21
CA TYR A 124 4.06 -7.91 -14.06
C TYR A 124 3.95 -8.53 -15.44
N ASN A 125 4.03 -7.71 -16.48
CA ASN A 125 3.90 -8.16 -17.88
C ASN A 125 2.65 -9.03 -18.14
N GLY A 126 1.51 -8.64 -17.57
CA GLY A 126 0.24 -9.33 -17.76
C GLY A 126 0.07 -10.64 -17.00
N HIS A 127 1.01 -10.99 -16.15
CA HIS A 127 0.95 -12.17 -15.31
C HIS A 127 0.91 -11.81 -13.84
N VAL A 128 0.40 -12.74 -13.02
CA VAL A 128 0.49 -12.67 -11.57
C VAL A 128 1.68 -13.53 -11.13
N TRP A 129 2.51 -12.97 -10.26
CA TRP A 129 3.72 -13.63 -9.75
C TRP A 129 3.64 -13.74 -8.24
N ARG A 130 4.06 -14.88 -7.70
CA ARG A 130 4.16 -15.11 -6.26
C ARG A 130 5.62 -15.21 -5.85
N SER A 131 5.99 -14.50 -4.79
CA SER A 131 7.33 -14.59 -4.22
C SER A 131 7.51 -15.93 -3.51
N LYS A 132 8.60 -16.64 -3.85
CA LYS A 132 8.93 -17.93 -3.23
C LYS A 132 9.74 -17.78 -1.94
N LYS A 133 10.35 -16.61 -1.74
CA LYS A 133 11.29 -16.36 -0.62
C LYS A 133 11.01 -14.99 -0.03
N GLY A 134 11.35 -14.84 1.26
CA GLY A 134 11.36 -13.55 1.92
C GLY A 134 12.50 -12.66 1.45
N GLY A 135 12.35 -11.36 1.60
CA GLY A 135 13.36 -10.38 1.20
C GLY A 135 13.67 -10.40 -0.29
N ASN A 136 12.67 -10.62 -1.14
CA ASN A 136 12.81 -10.73 -2.58
C ASN A 136 12.89 -9.36 -3.25
N PRO A 137 14.07 -8.94 -3.77
CA PRO A 137 14.24 -7.64 -4.40
C PRO A 137 14.15 -7.69 -5.92
N TYR A 138 13.96 -8.86 -6.51
CA TYR A 138 14.13 -9.07 -7.94
C TYR A 138 12.89 -8.78 -8.75
N GLU A 139 13.09 -8.34 -10.00
CA GLU A 139 12.02 -8.17 -10.98
C GLU A 139 11.49 -9.54 -11.41
N PRO A 140 10.15 -9.74 -11.41
CA PRO A 140 9.59 -11.02 -11.83
C PRO A 140 9.93 -11.37 -13.27
N GLY A 141 10.31 -12.63 -13.51
CA GLY A 141 10.63 -13.13 -14.85
C GLY A 141 12.00 -12.73 -15.37
N ALA A 142 12.80 -12.02 -14.59
CA ALA A 142 14.18 -11.71 -14.98
C ALA A 142 15.03 -12.98 -15.01
N VAL A 143 16.08 -12.96 -15.84
CA VAL A 143 17.01 -14.09 -15.92
C VAL A 143 17.64 -14.38 -14.56
N GLY A 144 17.58 -15.66 -14.14
CA GLY A 144 18.16 -16.08 -12.86
C GLY A 144 17.26 -15.89 -11.65
N THR A 145 16.00 -15.55 -11.83
CA THR A 145 15.06 -15.33 -10.71
C THR A 145 14.04 -16.45 -10.53
N ASP A 146 14.24 -17.61 -11.15
CA ASP A 146 13.29 -18.73 -11.08
C ASP A 146 13.13 -19.28 -9.65
N ASP A 147 14.14 -19.15 -8.82
CA ASP A 147 14.08 -19.54 -7.40
C ASP A 147 13.35 -18.50 -6.53
N TRP A 148 13.07 -17.33 -7.08
CA TRP A 148 12.48 -16.21 -6.34
C TRP A 148 11.02 -15.95 -6.69
N TRP A 149 10.64 -16.20 -7.94
CA TRP A 149 9.29 -15.92 -8.42
C TRP A 149 8.65 -17.14 -9.07
N GLU A 150 7.37 -17.33 -8.79
CA GLU A 150 6.51 -18.30 -9.46
C GLU A 150 5.47 -17.58 -10.28
N ASP A 151 5.37 -17.91 -11.58
CA ASP A 151 4.30 -17.42 -12.44
C ASP A 151 3.02 -18.20 -12.10
N VAL A 152 2.01 -17.53 -11.55
CA VAL A 152 0.75 -18.16 -11.15
C VAL A 152 -0.40 -17.88 -12.12
N GLY A 153 -0.11 -17.24 -13.25
CA GLY A 153 -1.07 -17.11 -14.34
C GLY A 153 -1.41 -15.66 -14.69
N ILE A 154 -2.52 -15.52 -15.37
CA ILE A 154 -2.98 -14.23 -15.89
C ILE A 154 -4.13 -13.71 -15.04
#